data_0c40751ac2e9c559c31778b380a77d22
#
_entry.id   0c40751ac2e9c559c31778b380a77d22
#
_cell.length_a   1.000
_cell.length_b   1.000
_cell.length_c   1.000
_cell.angle_alpha   90.00
_cell.angle_beta   90.00
_cell.angle_gamma   90.00
#
_symmetry.space_group_name_H-M   'P 1'
#
loop_
_entity.id
_entity.type
_entity.pdbx_description
1 polymer ?
#
loop_
_entity_poly.entity_id
_entity_poly.type
_entity_poly.pdbx_seq_one_letter_code
_entity_poly.pdbx_strand_id
1 'polypeptide(L)'
;MIKLGLLGKHLGHSLSPRIHKLLFEELKIQGSYDLFQEEENNVHTFIERISKENLGINVTIPYKIKSISSLDWISKEAKKIGAVNTIFFNNGKKYGYNTDYFGFSRLLEHNNIEICNKKVAILGAGGAARAIITCVKDLKAKDIIIVARNIEKATSQLGSLIEKNIKVISFHDFEKINIKCDKGGEVVINCTPVGMFPNVDESPVSDNIIRNYEVFVDLIYNPIETKFLKKARVLGKKSVNGMFMLVAQGIASEEIWLNRKIENNIIEKISKKLNDKINIVLIGMPGCGKSFLGEKLARKLQMEFVDCDKYLENMEEKSISELFEIGEEYFRKVENKGIEKISLKENIVISTGGGVIKTPENMKLLKKNGIVIFINRPLEKIIEDIDTNFRPLLSAGKEKLYNLYNERLELYRNYSDYIIENKNSVDEAINDIINIMGK
;
A
#
# COMPACT_ATOMS: atom_id res chain seq x y z
N MET A 1 -15.38 15.23 24.53
CA MET A 1 -14.64 14.26 23.72
C MET A 1 -15.28 14.20 22.34
N ILE A 2 -14.52 14.45 21.28
CA ILE A 2 -15.01 14.43 19.89
C ILE A 2 -15.17 12.97 19.45
N LYS A 3 -16.33 12.63 18.86
CA LYS A 3 -16.59 11.31 18.28
C LYS A 3 -16.64 11.41 16.77
N LEU A 4 -15.81 10.66 16.10
CA LEU A 4 -15.71 10.56 14.65
C LEU A 4 -15.72 9.10 14.22
N GLY A 5 -15.77 8.83 12.92
CA GLY A 5 -15.64 7.45 12.44
C GLY A 5 -15.66 7.28 10.93
N LEU A 6 -15.62 6.04 10.49
CA LEU A 6 -15.65 5.64 9.08
C LEU A 6 -16.80 4.69 8.83
N LEU A 7 -17.68 5.05 7.90
CA LEU A 7 -18.76 4.19 7.41
C LEU A 7 -18.34 3.48 6.12
N GLY A 8 -18.47 2.16 6.08
CA GLY A 8 -18.20 1.35 4.90
C GLY A 8 -18.74 -0.08 5.04
N LYS A 9 -18.54 -0.92 4.02
CA LYS A 9 -18.99 -2.32 4.05
C LYS A 9 -17.93 -3.26 4.66
N HIS A 10 -16.65 -3.09 4.30
CA HIS A 10 -15.51 -3.91 4.75
C HIS A 10 -14.38 -2.99 5.18
N LEU A 11 -14.11 -2.89 6.47
CA LEU A 11 -13.19 -1.90 7.04
C LEU A 11 -11.96 -2.48 7.74
N GLY A 12 -11.82 -3.82 7.76
CA GLY A 12 -10.80 -4.52 8.55
C GLY A 12 -9.32 -4.16 8.28
N HIS A 13 -9.04 -3.40 7.22
CA HIS A 13 -7.68 -2.97 6.84
C HIS A 13 -7.53 -1.46 6.74
N SER A 14 -8.51 -0.68 7.25
CA SER A 14 -8.46 0.78 7.17
C SER A 14 -7.41 1.37 8.11
N LEU A 15 -6.55 2.23 7.58
CA LEU A 15 -5.61 3.03 8.38
C LEU A 15 -6.25 4.30 8.98
N SER A 16 -7.51 4.63 8.64
CA SER A 16 -8.18 5.83 9.12
C SER A 16 -8.16 5.98 10.65
N PRO A 17 -8.48 4.93 11.46
CA PRO A 17 -8.44 5.07 12.92
C PRO A 17 -7.05 5.49 13.43
N ARG A 18 -6.00 4.94 12.81
CA ARG A 18 -4.62 5.25 13.20
C ARG A 18 -4.22 6.67 12.78
N ILE A 19 -4.63 7.10 11.59
CA ILE A 19 -4.39 8.48 11.09
C ILE A 19 -5.05 9.47 12.04
N HIS A 20 -6.33 9.29 12.36
CA HIS A 20 -7.07 10.20 13.23
C HIS A 20 -6.55 10.17 14.68
N LYS A 21 -6.13 9.01 15.20
CA LYS A 21 -5.44 8.94 16.49
C LYS A 21 -4.17 9.79 16.51
N LEU A 22 -3.31 9.66 15.50
CA LEU A 22 -2.11 10.48 15.39
C LEU A 22 -2.44 11.97 15.23
N LEU A 23 -3.51 12.31 14.50
CA LEU A 23 -4.01 13.68 14.40
C LEU A 23 -4.48 14.21 15.75
N PHE A 24 -5.24 13.48 16.52
CA PHE A 24 -5.66 13.87 17.86
C PHE A 24 -4.48 14.12 18.79
N GLU A 25 -3.44 13.27 18.73
CA GLU A 25 -2.21 13.46 19.49
C GLU A 25 -1.47 14.76 19.09
N GLU A 26 -1.29 15.00 17.78
CA GLU A 26 -0.62 16.20 17.27
C GLU A 26 -1.40 17.49 17.57
N LEU A 27 -2.70 17.43 17.48
CA LEU A 27 -3.60 18.57 17.70
C LEU A 27 -3.96 18.76 19.19
N LYS A 28 -3.54 17.83 20.07
CA LYS A 28 -3.86 17.80 21.50
C LYS A 28 -5.39 17.81 21.76
N ILE A 29 -6.12 16.99 21.00
CA ILE A 29 -7.57 16.87 21.07
C ILE A 29 -7.92 15.53 21.72
N GLN A 30 -8.92 15.53 22.60
CA GLN A 30 -9.53 14.30 23.10
C GLN A 30 -10.66 13.86 22.16
N GLY A 31 -10.45 12.73 21.49
CA GLY A 31 -11.41 12.19 20.51
C GLY A 31 -11.31 10.68 20.35
N SER A 32 -12.33 10.10 19.73
CA SER A 32 -12.35 8.72 19.23
C SER A 32 -12.68 8.69 17.75
N TYR A 33 -12.17 7.66 17.07
CA TYR A 33 -12.48 7.40 15.66
C TYR A 33 -12.81 5.92 15.49
N ASP A 34 -14.09 5.63 15.23
CA ASP A 34 -14.65 4.29 15.23
C ASP A 34 -14.91 3.78 13.80
N LEU A 35 -14.95 2.46 13.62
CA LEU A 35 -15.29 1.82 12.36
C LEU A 35 -16.71 1.32 12.38
N PHE A 36 -17.53 1.76 11.43
CA PHE A 36 -18.92 1.39 11.27
C PHE A 36 -19.12 0.58 10.01
N GLN A 37 -19.37 -0.72 10.19
CA GLN A 37 -19.67 -1.63 9.09
C GLN A 37 -21.18 -1.83 9.01
N GLU A 38 -21.77 -1.42 7.90
CA GLU A 38 -23.22 -1.51 7.67
C GLU A 38 -23.51 -2.16 6.32
N GLU A 39 -24.66 -2.82 6.22
CA GLU A 39 -25.18 -3.28 4.95
C GLU A 39 -25.85 -2.13 4.18
N GLU A 40 -25.91 -2.26 2.88
CA GLU A 40 -26.35 -1.20 1.97
C GLU A 40 -27.73 -0.62 2.31
N ASN A 41 -28.67 -1.44 2.77
CA ASN A 41 -30.02 -1.02 3.09
C ASN A 41 -30.10 -0.18 4.38
N ASN A 42 -29.10 -0.27 5.25
CA ASN A 42 -29.08 0.40 6.55
C ASN A 42 -28.39 1.77 6.52
N VAL A 43 -27.72 2.14 5.41
CA VAL A 43 -26.87 3.35 5.34
C VAL A 43 -27.62 4.61 5.75
N HIS A 44 -28.85 4.81 5.26
CA HIS A 44 -29.65 5.99 5.58
C HIS A 44 -30.02 6.03 7.07
N THR A 45 -30.59 4.96 7.60
CA THR A 45 -30.98 4.84 9.01
C THR A 45 -29.78 4.95 9.95
N PHE A 46 -28.64 4.42 9.53
CA PHE A 46 -27.38 4.56 10.28
C PHE A 46 -26.93 6.02 10.35
N ILE A 47 -26.91 6.74 9.22
CA ILE A 47 -26.52 8.16 9.18
C ILE A 47 -27.42 9.01 10.06
N GLU A 48 -28.74 8.75 10.05
CA GLU A 48 -29.69 9.43 10.93
C GLU A 48 -29.41 9.18 12.42
N ARG A 49 -29.12 7.93 12.79
CA ARG A 49 -28.81 7.55 14.17
C ARG A 49 -27.51 8.19 14.64
N ILE A 50 -26.41 8.02 13.87
CA ILE A 50 -25.08 8.43 14.28
C ILE A 50 -24.91 9.96 14.32
N SER A 51 -25.73 10.70 13.55
CA SER A 51 -25.72 12.17 13.53
C SER A 51 -26.05 12.82 14.88
N LYS A 52 -26.68 12.07 15.80
CA LYS A 52 -27.04 12.54 17.14
C LYS A 52 -25.89 12.45 18.15
N GLU A 53 -24.88 11.64 17.86
CA GLU A 53 -23.82 11.29 18.81
C GLU A 53 -22.43 11.72 18.32
N ASN A 54 -22.23 11.78 17.03
CA ASN A 54 -20.94 12.08 16.40
C ASN A 54 -20.88 13.49 15.85
N LEU A 55 -19.70 14.09 15.83
CA LEU A 55 -19.43 15.36 15.15
C LEU A 55 -19.40 15.17 13.63
N GLY A 56 -18.93 14.02 13.15
CA GLY A 56 -18.88 13.69 11.74
C GLY A 56 -18.37 12.29 11.47
N ILE A 57 -18.51 11.86 10.23
CA ILE A 57 -18.00 10.58 9.76
C ILE A 57 -17.35 10.71 8.37
N ASN A 58 -16.35 9.89 8.10
CA ASN A 58 -15.95 9.60 6.73
C ASN A 58 -16.85 8.50 6.14
N VAL A 59 -16.95 8.48 4.82
CA VAL A 59 -17.68 7.47 4.06
C VAL A 59 -16.76 6.88 3.00
N THR A 60 -16.70 5.53 2.95
CA THR A 60 -15.90 4.84 1.95
C THR A 60 -16.74 3.90 1.07
N ILE A 61 -16.09 3.12 0.23
CA ILE A 61 -16.71 2.16 -0.69
C ILE A 61 -17.64 1.20 0.09
N PRO A 62 -18.84 0.92 -0.44
CA PRO A 62 -19.41 1.40 -1.70
C PRO A 62 -20.33 2.64 -1.55
N TYR A 63 -20.35 3.32 -0.40
CA TYR A 63 -21.40 4.23 0.02
C TYR A 63 -21.22 5.71 -0.34
N LYS A 64 -20.07 6.12 -0.94
CA LYS A 64 -19.76 7.51 -1.27
C LYS A 64 -20.81 8.23 -2.14
N ILE A 65 -21.51 7.51 -3.01
CA ILE A 65 -22.60 8.06 -3.84
C ILE A 65 -23.94 7.93 -3.12
N LYS A 66 -24.20 6.77 -2.54
CA LYS A 66 -25.48 6.47 -1.90
C LYS A 66 -25.77 7.37 -0.70
N SER A 67 -24.77 7.76 0.07
CA SER A 67 -24.92 8.64 1.24
C SER A 67 -25.45 10.03 0.90
N ILE A 68 -25.36 10.46 -0.36
CA ILE A 68 -25.81 11.78 -0.83
C ILE A 68 -27.30 12.01 -0.52
N SER A 69 -28.15 10.99 -0.70
CA SER A 69 -29.58 11.08 -0.45
C SER A 69 -29.96 11.29 1.03
N SER A 70 -29.00 11.08 1.94
CA SER A 70 -29.17 11.28 3.38
C SER A 70 -28.75 12.66 3.86
N LEU A 71 -28.31 13.56 2.98
CA LEU A 71 -27.69 14.83 3.35
C LEU A 71 -28.60 16.01 3.10
N ASP A 72 -28.53 17.01 3.98
CA ASP A 72 -29.27 18.26 3.87
C ASP A 72 -28.57 19.28 2.96
N TRP A 73 -27.26 19.18 2.86
CA TRP A 73 -26.43 20.07 2.04
C TRP A 73 -25.16 19.38 1.58
N ILE A 74 -24.66 19.77 0.39
CA ILE A 74 -23.46 19.22 -0.24
C ILE A 74 -22.61 20.37 -0.78
N SER A 75 -21.29 20.31 -0.54
CA SER A 75 -20.32 21.29 -1.06
C SER A 75 -20.33 21.35 -2.59
N LYS A 76 -19.87 22.48 -3.15
CA LYS A 76 -19.79 22.66 -4.62
C LYS A 76 -18.91 21.59 -5.27
N GLU A 77 -17.79 21.26 -4.63
CA GLU A 77 -16.83 20.24 -5.08
C GLU A 77 -17.47 18.84 -5.02
N ALA A 78 -18.07 18.46 -3.89
CA ALA A 78 -18.74 17.16 -3.76
C ALA A 78 -19.91 17.02 -4.73
N LYS A 79 -20.65 18.11 -5.02
CA LYS A 79 -21.71 18.14 -6.03
C LYS A 79 -21.14 17.94 -7.44
N LYS A 80 -20.03 18.61 -7.80
CA LYS A 80 -19.33 18.46 -9.08
C LYS A 80 -18.80 17.03 -9.27
N ILE A 81 -18.23 16.44 -8.21
CA ILE A 81 -17.71 15.07 -8.18
C ILE A 81 -18.86 14.05 -8.24
N GLY A 82 -20.01 14.36 -7.64
CA GLY A 82 -21.15 13.44 -7.49
C GLY A 82 -20.86 12.32 -6.49
N ALA A 83 -20.02 12.57 -5.48
CA ALA A 83 -19.71 11.64 -4.40
C ALA A 83 -19.28 12.39 -3.14
N VAL A 84 -19.59 11.83 -1.97
CA VAL A 84 -19.25 12.34 -0.64
C VAL A 84 -18.38 11.32 0.08
N ASN A 85 -17.29 11.75 0.69
CA ASN A 85 -16.46 10.91 1.56
C ASN A 85 -16.33 11.46 2.99
N THR A 86 -16.93 12.64 3.28
CA THR A 86 -16.88 13.27 4.60
C THR A 86 -18.24 13.91 4.88
N ILE A 87 -18.83 13.58 6.01
CA ILE A 87 -20.09 14.15 6.51
C ILE A 87 -19.81 14.87 7.82
N PHE A 88 -20.28 16.10 7.92
CA PHE A 88 -20.27 16.89 9.14
C PHE A 88 -21.68 17.03 9.68
N PHE A 89 -21.84 16.77 10.96
CA PHE A 89 -23.12 16.91 11.67
C PHE A 89 -23.11 18.20 12.50
N ASN A 90 -24.02 19.10 12.20
CA ASN A 90 -24.11 20.36 12.94
C ASN A 90 -25.56 20.85 13.03
N ASN A 91 -26.03 21.16 14.25
CA ASN A 91 -27.38 21.65 14.52
C ASN A 91 -28.50 20.82 13.86
N GLY A 92 -28.37 19.48 13.94
CA GLY A 92 -29.35 18.55 13.38
C GLY A 92 -29.33 18.44 11.85
N LYS A 93 -28.40 19.13 11.15
CA LYS A 93 -28.20 19.05 9.70
C LYS A 93 -26.94 18.26 9.35
N LYS A 94 -26.98 17.63 8.18
CA LYS A 94 -25.94 16.75 7.62
C LYS A 94 -25.31 17.39 6.39
N TYR A 95 -24.06 17.78 6.50
CA TYR A 95 -23.29 18.48 5.46
C TYR A 95 -22.29 17.54 4.80
N GLY A 96 -22.35 17.39 3.46
CA GLY A 96 -21.51 16.49 2.70
C GLY A 96 -20.36 17.19 1.99
N TYR A 97 -19.18 16.59 2.07
CA TYR A 97 -17.95 17.08 1.43
C TYR A 97 -17.22 15.93 0.73
N ASN A 98 -16.25 16.29 -0.12
CA ASN A 98 -15.35 15.31 -0.72
C ASN A 98 -13.90 15.75 -0.51
N THR A 99 -13.22 15.13 0.43
CA THR A 99 -11.82 15.42 0.78
C THR A 99 -10.81 14.64 -0.05
N ASP A 100 -11.22 13.63 -0.86
CA ASP A 100 -10.34 12.93 -1.79
C ASP A 100 -9.74 13.91 -2.83
N TYR A 101 -10.53 14.87 -3.29
CA TYR A 101 -10.09 15.91 -4.21
C TYR A 101 -8.92 16.72 -3.63
N PHE A 102 -9.08 17.22 -2.41
CA PHE A 102 -8.03 17.99 -1.73
C PHE A 102 -6.81 17.16 -1.39
N GLY A 103 -7.02 15.91 -0.95
CA GLY A 103 -5.94 14.97 -0.68
C GLY A 103 -5.08 14.70 -1.91
N PHE A 104 -5.71 14.51 -3.06
CA PHE A 104 -5.01 14.28 -4.32
C PHE A 104 -4.30 15.54 -4.84
N SER A 105 -4.95 16.71 -4.76
CA SER A 105 -4.31 17.97 -5.13
C SER A 105 -3.04 18.23 -4.33
N ARG A 106 -3.10 18.02 -3.00
CA ARG A 106 -1.94 18.15 -2.11
C ARG A 106 -0.85 17.10 -2.40
N LEU A 107 -1.23 15.87 -2.81
CA LEU A 107 -0.25 14.84 -3.24
C LEU A 107 0.52 15.29 -4.48
N LEU A 108 -0.17 15.83 -5.48
CA LEU A 108 0.46 16.33 -6.71
C LEU A 108 1.43 17.49 -6.40
N GLU A 109 0.97 18.45 -5.59
CA GLU A 109 1.76 19.61 -5.17
C GLU A 109 3.02 19.19 -4.40
N HIS A 110 2.86 18.35 -3.37
CA HIS A 110 3.98 17.84 -2.56
C HIS A 110 5.05 17.13 -3.39
N ASN A 111 4.62 16.40 -4.42
CA ASN A 111 5.54 15.67 -5.30
C ASN A 111 5.96 16.46 -6.54
N ASN A 112 5.63 17.74 -6.66
CA ASN A 112 5.92 18.58 -7.85
C ASN A 112 5.49 17.86 -9.14
N ILE A 113 4.22 17.41 -9.21
CA ILE A 113 3.62 16.78 -10.37
C ILE A 113 2.69 17.80 -11.04
N GLU A 114 3.13 18.29 -12.21
CA GLU A 114 2.34 19.22 -13.03
C GLU A 114 1.34 18.44 -13.89
N ILE A 115 0.10 18.92 -13.92
CA ILE A 115 -1.00 18.37 -14.73
C ILE A 115 -1.40 19.29 -15.87
N CYS A 116 -1.15 20.60 -15.73
CA CYS A 116 -1.53 21.60 -16.72
C CYS A 116 -0.93 21.27 -18.11
N ASN A 117 -1.77 21.23 -19.15
CA ASN A 117 -1.40 20.89 -20.52
C ASN A 117 -0.83 19.48 -20.74
N LYS A 118 -0.96 18.57 -19.76
CA LYS A 118 -0.49 17.18 -19.85
C LYS A 118 -1.57 16.23 -20.35
N LYS A 119 -1.14 15.13 -20.97
CA LYS A 119 -2.00 13.98 -21.28
C LYS A 119 -1.98 13.04 -20.10
N VAL A 120 -3.15 12.78 -19.54
CA VAL A 120 -3.30 11.99 -18.30
C VAL A 120 -4.14 10.74 -18.58
N ALA A 121 -3.63 9.57 -18.20
CA ALA A 121 -4.39 8.33 -18.18
C ALA A 121 -4.83 8.00 -16.75
N ILE A 122 -6.12 7.75 -16.55
CA ILE A 122 -6.71 7.38 -15.27
C ILE A 122 -7.25 5.95 -15.39
N LEU A 123 -6.68 5.03 -14.64
CA LEU A 123 -7.06 3.63 -14.63
C LEU A 123 -8.18 3.41 -13.62
N GLY A 124 -9.36 3.04 -14.11
CA GLY A 124 -10.56 2.84 -13.27
C GLY A 124 -11.53 4.02 -13.30
N ALA A 125 -12.81 3.74 -13.01
CA ALA A 125 -13.91 4.70 -13.03
C ALA A 125 -14.75 4.65 -11.73
N GLY A 126 -14.19 4.20 -10.61
CA GLY A 126 -14.85 4.07 -9.32
C GLY A 126 -15.04 5.39 -8.57
N GLY A 127 -15.49 5.30 -7.31
CA GLY A 127 -15.77 6.48 -6.47
C GLY A 127 -14.57 7.41 -6.25
N ALA A 128 -13.37 6.87 -6.05
CA ALA A 128 -12.16 7.67 -5.94
C ALA A 128 -11.79 8.33 -7.29
N ALA A 129 -11.93 7.59 -8.41
CA ALA A 129 -11.63 8.11 -9.74
C ALA A 129 -12.41 9.38 -10.07
N ARG A 130 -13.65 9.51 -9.61
CA ARG A 130 -14.47 10.73 -9.83
C ARG A 130 -13.82 11.99 -9.26
N ALA A 131 -13.28 11.91 -8.05
CA ALA A 131 -12.56 13.02 -7.41
C ALA A 131 -11.26 13.34 -8.17
N ILE A 132 -10.53 12.31 -8.59
CA ILE A 132 -9.29 12.45 -9.36
C ILE A 132 -9.55 13.08 -10.72
N ILE A 133 -10.56 12.60 -11.48
CA ILE A 133 -10.97 13.17 -12.76
C ILE A 133 -11.32 14.64 -12.61
N THR A 134 -12.10 14.99 -11.58
CA THR A 134 -12.46 16.38 -11.30
C THR A 134 -11.24 17.24 -11.01
N CYS A 135 -10.32 16.76 -10.19
CA CYS A 135 -9.08 17.47 -9.87
C CYS A 135 -8.21 17.67 -11.11
N VAL A 136 -8.00 16.64 -11.91
CA VAL A 136 -7.19 16.68 -13.14
C VAL A 136 -7.80 17.65 -14.18
N LYS A 137 -9.14 17.68 -14.28
CA LYS A 137 -9.87 18.69 -15.11
C LYS A 137 -9.61 20.10 -14.62
N ASP A 138 -9.78 20.34 -13.33
CA ASP A 138 -9.61 21.68 -12.73
C ASP A 138 -8.18 22.17 -12.86
N LEU A 139 -7.19 21.29 -12.84
CA LEU A 139 -5.79 21.54 -13.13
C LEU A 139 -5.47 21.66 -14.64
N LYS A 140 -6.50 21.70 -15.51
CA LYS A 140 -6.40 21.95 -16.95
C LYS A 140 -5.52 20.94 -17.68
N ALA A 141 -5.70 19.64 -17.43
CA ALA A 141 -5.12 18.60 -18.28
C ALA A 141 -5.54 18.81 -19.73
N LYS A 142 -4.61 18.56 -20.67
CA LYS A 142 -4.87 18.70 -22.12
C LYS A 142 -5.85 17.64 -22.60
N ASP A 143 -5.54 16.38 -22.34
CA ASP A 143 -6.35 15.22 -22.69
C ASP A 143 -6.43 14.27 -21.49
N ILE A 144 -7.60 13.70 -21.25
CA ILE A 144 -7.81 12.71 -20.19
C ILE A 144 -8.32 11.42 -20.83
N ILE A 145 -7.62 10.33 -20.61
CA ILE A 145 -8.03 8.98 -21.01
C ILE A 145 -8.44 8.22 -19.76
N ILE A 146 -9.69 7.83 -19.67
CA ILE A 146 -10.20 6.98 -18.60
C ILE A 146 -10.21 5.54 -19.12
N VAL A 147 -9.48 4.65 -18.43
CA VAL A 147 -9.35 3.25 -18.82
C VAL A 147 -10.22 2.39 -17.91
N ALA A 148 -11.21 1.70 -18.47
CA ALA A 148 -12.18 0.93 -17.72
C ALA A 148 -12.39 -0.47 -18.29
N ARG A 149 -12.74 -1.45 -17.44
CA ARG A 149 -13.08 -2.83 -17.87
C ARG A 149 -14.40 -2.88 -18.63
N ASN A 150 -15.37 -2.07 -18.25
CA ASN A 150 -16.68 -1.94 -18.89
C ASN A 150 -16.91 -0.46 -19.22
N ILE A 151 -16.83 -0.13 -20.52
CA ILE A 151 -16.92 1.25 -21.02
C ILE A 151 -18.32 1.82 -20.78
N GLU A 152 -19.37 1.06 -21.07
CA GLU A 152 -20.76 1.52 -20.97
C GLU A 152 -21.09 1.86 -19.50
N LYS A 153 -20.75 0.97 -18.58
CA LYS A 153 -20.94 1.19 -17.14
C LYS A 153 -20.13 2.40 -16.65
N ALA A 154 -18.87 2.53 -17.06
CA ALA A 154 -18.02 3.66 -16.71
C ALA A 154 -18.58 4.97 -17.24
N THR A 155 -19.00 5.01 -18.50
CA THR A 155 -19.61 6.19 -19.14
C THR A 155 -20.90 6.61 -18.42
N SER A 156 -21.79 5.66 -18.14
CA SER A 156 -23.02 5.91 -17.39
C SER A 156 -22.73 6.42 -15.98
N GLN A 157 -21.78 5.80 -15.25
CA GLN A 157 -21.43 6.22 -13.90
C GLN A 157 -20.77 7.61 -13.86
N LEU A 158 -19.93 7.95 -14.82
CA LEU A 158 -19.23 9.24 -14.86
C LEU A 158 -20.15 10.37 -15.32
N GLY A 159 -21.08 10.07 -16.23
CA GLY A 159 -22.14 11.01 -16.69
C GLY A 159 -21.57 12.36 -17.10
N SER A 160 -22.01 13.44 -16.45
CA SER A 160 -21.61 14.83 -16.76
C SER A 160 -20.13 15.16 -16.54
N LEU A 161 -19.34 14.26 -15.93
CA LEU A 161 -17.89 14.46 -15.83
C LEU A 161 -17.18 14.31 -17.19
N ILE A 162 -17.79 13.58 -18.15
CA ILE A 162 -17.21 13.36 -19.45
C ILE A 162 -17.43 14.60 -20.34
N GLU A 163 -16.33 15.22 -20.76
CA GLU A 163 -16.28 16.39 -21.65
C GLU A 163 -15.49 16.07 -22.92
N LYS A 164 -15.40 17.04 -23.86
CA LYS A 164 -14.76 16.83 -25.18
C LYS A 164 -13.32 16.29 -25.12
N ASN A 165 -12.55 16.69 -24.10
CA ASN A 165 -11.17 16.27 -23.92
C ASN A 165 -11.04 14.99 -23.05
N ILE A 166 -12.15 14.31 -22.74
CA ILE A 166 -12.18 13.09 -21.95
C ILE A 166 -12.69 11.93 -22.80
N LYS A 167 -11.88 10.87 -22.88
CA LYS A 167 -12.23 9.63 -23.57
C LYS A 167 -12.28 8.47 -22.60
N VAL A 168 -13.31 7.63 -22.72
CA VAL A 168 -13.39 6.37 -21.97
C VAL A 168 -13.08 5.23 -22.93
N ILE A 169 -12.08 4.41 -22.62
CA ILE A 169 -11.65 3.29 -23.47
C ILE A 169 -11.43 2.03 -22.65
N SER A 170 -11.32 0.89 -23.32
CA SER A 170 -10.97 -0.38 -22.68
C SER A 170 -9.46 -0.46 -22.38
N PHE A 171 -9.06 -1.35 -21.44
CA PHE A 171 -7.65 -1.66 -21.22
C PHE A 171 -6.97 -2.20 -22.49
N HIS A 172 -7.70 -2.99 -23.28
CA HIS A 172 -7.20 -3.52 -24.55
C HIS A 172 -6.89 -2.42 -25.57
N ASP A 173 -7.79 -1.43 -25.72
CA ASP A 173 -7.58 -0.32 -26.64
C ASP A 173 -6.47 0.60 -26.14
N PHE A 174 -6.37 0.79 -24.81
CA PHE A 174 -5.29 1.55 -24.19
C PHE A 174 -3.92 0.94 -24.50
N GLU A 175 -3.77 -0.39 -24.37
CA GLU A 175 -2.56 -1.10 -24.77
C GLU A 175 -2.25 -0.92 -26.27
N LYS A 176 -3.25 -1.09 -27.15
CA LYS A 176 -3.06 -0.96 -28.60
C LYS A 176 -2.60 0.44 -29.04
N ILE A 177 -3.17 1.49 -28.47
CA ILE A 177 -2.80 2.87 -28.78
C ILE A 177 -1.33 3.12 -28.41
N ASN A 178 -0.90 2.60 -27.26
CA ASN A 178 0.45 2.83 -26.77
C ASN A 178 1.53 1.97 -27.45
N ILE A 179 1.18 0.84 -28.07
CA ILE A 179 2.11 0.06 -28.91
C ILE A 179 2.46 0.82 -30.20
N LYS A 180 1.54 1.64 -30.71
CA LYS A 180 1.69 2.36 -31.99
C LYS A 180 2.31 3.76 -31.88
N CYS A 181 2.45 4.28 -30.66
CA CYS A 181 2.94 5.63 -30.40
C CYS A 181 4.26 5.60 -29.66
N ASP A 182 5.29 6.27 -30.19
CA ASP A 182 6.59 6.45 -29.51
C ASP A 182 6.51 7.35 -28.26
N LYS A 183 5.39 8.05 -28.07
CA LYS A 183 5.07 8.84 -26.86
C LYS A 183 3.60 8.63 -26.49
N GLY A 184 3.34 7.91 -25.39
CA GLY A 184 2.00 7.68 -24.87
C GLY A 184 1.38 8.95 -24.26
N GLY A 185 1.77 9.27 -23.08
CA GLY A 185 1.32 10.42 -22.30
C GLY A 185 2.34 10.80 -21.25
N GLU A 186 1.98 11.73 -20.37
CA GLU A 186 2.90 12.16 -19.32
C GLU A 186 2.61 11.52 -17.97
N VAL A 187 1.33 11.32 -17.61
CA VAL A 187 0.95 10.85 -16.27
C VAL A 187 -0.02 9.66 -16.36
N VAL A 188 0.24 8.60 -15.60
CA VAL A 188 -0.70 7.49 -15.35
C VAL A 188 -1.09 7.48 -13.88
N ILE A 189 -2.40 7.42 -13.61
CA ILE A 189 -2.95 7.40 -12.25
C ILE A 189 -3.76 6.11 -12.07
N ASN A 190 -3.31 5.24 -11.16
CA ASN A 190 -4.06 4.02 -10.82
C ASN A 190 -5.11 4.31 -9.74
N CYS A 191 -6.38 4.23 -10.13
CA CYS A 191 -7.54 4.31 -9.23
C CYS A 191 -8.24 2.94 -9.09
N THR A 192 -7.61 1.85 -9.56
CA THR A 192 -8.11 0.47 -9.42
C THR A 192 -7.53 -0.18 -8.16
N PRO A 193 -8.13 -1.28 -7.66
CA PRO A 193 -7.54 -2.07 -6.58
C PRO A 193 -6.46 -3.06 -7.07
N VAL A 194 -6.05 -3.04 -8.35
CA VAL A 194 -5.05 -3.96 -8.91
C VAL A 194 -3.68 -3.66 -8.33
N GLY A 195 -3.07 -4.65 -7.70
CA GLY A 195 -1.81 -4.52 -6.97
C GLY A 195 -1.96 -4.21 -5.48
N MET A 196 -3.20 -4.01 -5.00
CA MET A 196 -3.50 -3.85 -3.56
C MET A 196 -3.51 -5.23 -2.87
N PHE A 197 -3.09 -5.28 -1.62
CA PHE A 197 -3.24 -6.46 -0.79
C PHE A 197 -4.68 -7.01 -0.83
N PRO A 198 -4.92 -8.32 -0.96
CA PRO A 198 -3.94 -9.43 -0.96
C PRO A 198 -3.28 -9.74 -2.33
N ASN A 199 -3.73 -9.13 -3.44
CA ASN A 199 -3.27 -9.43 -4.80
C ASN A 199 -2.11 -8.51 -5.22
N VAL A 200 -1.03 -8.53 -4.43
CA VAL A 200 0.11 -7.60 -4.59
C VAL A 200 0.97 -7.85 -5.84
N ASP A 201 0.87 -9.04 -6.44
CA ASP A 201 1.67 -9.44 -7.60
C ASP A 201 1.09 -9.03 -8.95
N GLU A 202 0.03 -8.22 -8.93
CA GLU A 202 -0.63 -7.73 -10.13
C GLU A 202 -0.19 -6.30 -10.48
N SER A 203 -0.22 -5.97 -11.78
CA SER A 203 -0.02 -4.61 -12.29
C SER A 203 -1.18 -4.26 -13.20
N PRO A 204 -1.78 -3.05 -13.09
CA PRO A 204 -2.94 -2.68 -13.89
C PRO A 204 -2.63 -2.49 -15.38
N VAL A 205 -1.35 -2.35 -15.74
CA VAL A 205 -0.89 -2.16 -17.12
C VAL A 205 0.37 -2.95 -17.41
N SER A 206 0.66 -3.16 -18.71
CA SER A 206 1.85 -3.84 -19.21
C SER A 206 3.12 -2.96 -19.09
N ASP A 207 4.27 -3.59 -19.30
CA ASP A 207 5.56 -2.92 -19.33
C ASP A 207 5.67 -1.91 -20.48
N ASN A 208 4.95 -2.10 -21.59
CA ASN A 208 4.92 -1.16 -22.71
C ASN A 208 4.31 0.19 -22.29
N ILE A 209 3.21 0.17 -21.53
CA ILE A 209 2.62 1.40 -20.97
C ILE A 209 3.62 2.10 -20.07
N ILE A 210 4.31 1.33 -19.21
CA ILE A 210 5.26 1.91 -18.25
C ILE A 210 6.44 2.58 -18.96
N ARG A 211 6.91 2.04 -20.08
CA ARG A 211 7.97 2.67 -20.89
C ARG A 211 7.54 4.00 -21.52
N ASN A 212 6.28 4.11 -21.88
CA ASN A 212 5.74 5.23 -22.69
C ASN A 212 5.24 6.43 -21.87
N TYR A 213 5.26 6.35 -20.54
CA TYR A 213 4.86 7.43 -19.63
C TYR A 213 5.99 7.85 -18.71
N GLU A 214 5.88 9.04 -18.11
CA GLU A 214 6.95 9.62 -17.28
C GLU A 214 6.63 9.61 -15.78
N VAL A 215 5.36 9.76 -15.42
CA VAL A 215 4.91 9.87 -14.01
C VAL A 215 3.84 8.85 -13.72
N PHE A 216 4.00 8.14 -12.63
CA PHE A 216 3.11 7.07 -12.17
C PHE A 216 2.63 7.37 -10.76
N VAL A 217 1.32 7.54 -10.61
CA VAL A 217 0.66 7.76 -9.32
C VAL A 217 -0.25 6.57 -9.03
N ASP A 218 -0.08 5.94 -7.88
CA ASP A 218 -0.94 4.86 -7.43
C ASP A 218 -1.70 5.29 -6.18
N LEU A 219 -3.03 5.23 -6.19
CA LEU A 219 -3.82 5.54 -5.00
C LEU A 219 -3.71 4.46 -3.92
N ILE A 220 -3.10 3.32 -4.25
CA ILE A 220 -2.83 2.26 -3.29
C ILE A 220 -1.71 2.70 -2.34
N TYR A 221 -1.91 2.43 -1.06
CA TYR A 221 -0.94 2.69 0.02
C TYR A 221 -0.51 1.42 0.76
N ASN A 222 -1.14 0.29 0.47
CA ASN A 222 -0.77 -1.04 0.98
C ASN A 222 -0.84 -2.09 -0.15
N PRO A 223 0.31 -2.62 -0.62
CA PRO A 223 1.68 -2.34 -0.16
C PRO A 223 2.11 -0.89 -0.47
N ILE A 224 3.17 -0.43 0.19
CA ILE A 224 3.73 0.92 -0.05
C ILE A 224 4.24 1.07 -1.46
N GLU A 225 4.86 0.04 -2.01
CA GLU A 225 5.25 -0.02 -3.41
C GLU A 225 4.54 -1.18 -4.11
N THR A 226 3.56 -0.87 -4.95
CA THR A 226 2.90 -1.87 -5.79
C THR A 226 3.83 -2.33 -6.92
N LYS A 227 3.54 -3.48 -7.53
CA LYS A 227 4.27 -3.97 -8.71
C LYS A 227 4.29 -2.94 -9.84
N PHE A 228 3.21 -2.18 -9.99
CA PHE A 228 3.10 -1.07 -10.92
C PHE A 228 4.16 0.02 -10.66
N LEU A 229 4.24 0.52 -9.43
CA LEU A 229 5.23 1.55 -9.05
C LEU A 229 6.66 1.01 -9.08
N LYS A 230 6.87 -0.24 -8.64
CA LYS A 230 8.19 -0.90 -8.71
C LYS A 230 8.74 -0.95 -10.13
N LYS A 231 7.90 -1.34 -11.11
CA LYS A 231 8.31 -1.38 -12.52
C LYS A 231 8.65 0.02 -13.05
N ALA A 232 7.86 1.04 -12.70
CA ALA A 232 8.14 2.42 -13.06
C ALA A 232 9.47 2.91 -12.48
N ARG A 233 9.72 2.66 -11.19
CA ARG A 233 10.97 3.02 -10.51
C ARG A 233 12.19 2.36 -11.13
N VAL A 234 12.12 1.06 -11.46
CA VAL A 234 13.22 0.31 -12.11
C VAL A 234 13.60 0.92 -13.46
N LEU A 235 12.62 1.52 -14.16
CA LEU A 235 12.85 2.24 -15.43
C LEU A 235 13.24 3.73 -15.24
N GLY A 236 13.54 4.16 -14.00
CA GLY A 236 13.91 5.54 -13.69
C GLY A 236 12.76 6.55 -13.79
N LYS A 237 11.50 6.07 -13.83
CA LYS A 237 10.31 6.92 -13.90
C LYS A 237 9.91 7.43 -12.53
N LYS A 238 9.29 8.61 -12.47
CA LYS A 238 8.72 9.15 -11.24
C LYS A 238 7.54 8.31 -10.79
N SER A 239 7.58 7.80 -9.56
CA SER A 239 6.56 6.92 -8.99
C SER A 239 6.14 7.40 -7.60
N VAL A 240 4.83 7.50 -7.35
CA VAL A 240 4.26 8.04 -6.10
C VAL A 240 3.09 7.16 -5.65
N ASN A 241 3.09 6.78 -4.37
CA ASN A 241 2.03 5.98 -3.76
C ASN A 241 0.93 6.84 -3.11
N GLY A 242 -0.16 6.18 -2.68
CA GLY A 242 -1.35 6.85 -2.13
C GLY A 242 -1.24 7.29 -0.66
N MET A 243 -0.16 7.00 0.06
CA MET A 243 -0.08 7.26 1.51
C MET A 243 -0.25 8.74 1.85
N PHE A 244 0.45 9.62 1.14
CA PHE A 244 0.33 11.06 1.38
C PHE A 244 -1.10 11.57 1.12
N MET A 245 -1.75 11.11 0.04
CA MET A 245 -3.15 11.43 -0.24
C MET A 245 -4.09 10.95 0.88
N LEU A 246 -3.87 9.73 1.38
CA LEU A 246 -4.68 9.14 2.44
C LEU A 246 -4.61 9.98 3.72
N VAL A 247 -3.43 10.46 4.10
CA VAL A 247 -3.27 11.35 5.26
C VAL A 247 -3.87 12.72 4.99
N ALA A 248 -3.58 13.30 3.82
CA ALA A 248 -4.04 14.63 3.46
C ALA A 248 -5.57 14.76 3.40
N GLN A 249 -6.29 13.72 2.90
CA GLN A 249 -7.75 13.71 2.92
C GLN A 249 -8.32 13.58 4.34
N GLY A 250 -7.64 12.83 5.22
CA GLY A 250 -8.01 12.74 6.64
C GLY A 250 -7.86 14.09 7.34
N ILE A 251 -6.76 14.81 7.11
CA ILE A 251 -6.55 16.17 7.61
C ILE A 251 -7.61 17.13 7.08
N ALA A 252 -7.95 17.07 5.79
CA ALA A 252 -8.99 17.90 5.23
C ALA A 252 -10.38 17.61 5.86
N SER A 253 -10.65 16.36 6.27
CA SER A 253 -11.85 16.03 7.03
C SER A 253 -11.84 16.67 8.43
N GLU A 254 -10.70 16.60 9.14
CA GLU A 254 -10.56 17.26 10.45
C GLU A 254 -10.69 18.78 10.33
N GLU A 255 -10.14 19.41 9.29
CA GLU A 255 -10.31 20.86 9.05
C GLU A 255 -11.79 21.25 8.94
N ILE A 256 -12.61 20.40 8.28
CA ILE A 256 -14.05 20.60 8.15
C ILE A 256 -14.75 20.46 9.51
N TRP A 257 -14.48 19.36 10.23
CA TRP A 257 -15.14 19.06 11.50
C TRP A 257 -14.77 20.04 12.61
N LEU A 258 -13.52 20.49 12.64
CA LEU A 258 -13.01 21.41 13.65
C LEU A 258 -13.15 22.89 13.25
N ASN A 259 -13.61 23.16 12.02
CA ASN A 259 -13.69 24.51 11.45
C ASN A 259 -12.41 25.33 11.64
N ARG A 260 -11.25 24.69 11.42
CA ARG A 260 -9.92 25.34 11.49
C ARG A 260 -8.95 24.76 10.47
N LYS A 261 -7.98 25.56 10.04
CA LYS A 261 -6.89 25.09 9.18
C LYS A 261 -5.83 24.36 10.00
N ILE A 262 -5.27 23.31 9.39
CA ILE A 262 -4.19 22.48 9.94
C ILE A 262 -2.96 22.67 9.06
N GLU A 263 -1.79 22.82 9.68
CA GLU A 263 -0.55 23.06 8.97
C GLU A 263 -0.15 21.86 8.08
N ASN A 264 0.32 22.14 6.87
CA ASN A 264 0.70 21.12 5.90
C ASN A 264 1.86 20.19 6.38
N ASN A 265 2.76 20.70 7.24
CA ASN A 265 3.84 19.91 7.85
C ASN A 265 3.33 18.69 8.65
N ILE A 266 2.09 18.76 9.17
CA ILE A 266 1.46 17.65 9.88
C ILE A 266 1.18 16.47 8.94
N ILE A 267 0.89 16.72 7.65
CA ILE A 267 0.71 15.65 6.65
C ILE A 267 1.99 14.83 6.54
N GLU A 268 3.13 15.51 6.36
CA GLU A 268 4.44 14.84 6.25
C GLU A 268 4.80 14.08 7.53
N LYS A 269 4.60 14.74 8.69
CA LYS A 269 4.89 14.14 10.01
C LYS A 269 4.10 12.85 10.25
N ILE A 270 2.79 12.86 9.93
CA ILE A 270 1.95 11.67 10.10
C ILE A 270 2.28 10.61 9.05
N SER A 271 2.48 11.01 7.78
CA SER A 271 2.88 10.07 6.73
C SER A 271 4.19 9.38 7.08
N LYS A 272 5.16 10.11 7.62
CA LYS A 272 6.42 9.54 8.12
C LYS A 272 6.18 8.57 9.28
N LYS A 273 5.41 8.96 10.31
CA LYS A 273 5.08 8.09 11.44
C LYS A 273 4.35 6.80 11.01
N LEU A 274 3.53 6.86 9.96
CA LEU A 274 2.88 5.68 9.40
C LEU A 274 3.87 4.78 8.66
N ASN A 275 4.83 5.37 7.95
CA ASN A 275 5.90 4.65 7.26
C ASN A 275 6.94 4.08 8.23
N ASP A 276 7.25 4.78 9.33
CA ASP A 276 8.23 4.35 10.35
C ASP A 276 7.83 3.05 11.06
N LYS A 277 6.57 2.61 10.94
CA LYS A 277 6.08 1.35 11.50
C LYS A 277 6.05 0.19 10.49
N ILE A 278 6.79 0.28 9.38
CA ILE A 278 6.89 -0.79 8.40
C ILE A 278 7.91 -1.80 8.88
N ASN A 279 7.54 -3.08 8.73
CA ASN A 279 8.43 -4.18 8.96
C ASN A 279 9.47 -4.26 7.83
N ILE A 280 10.68 -4.68 8.17
CA ILE A 280 11.72 -5.03 7.21
C ILE A 280 11.82 -6.56 7.22
N VAL A 281 11.54 -7.18 6.08
CA VAL A 281 11.55 -8.64 5.93
C VAL A 281 12.75 -9.06 5.12
N LEU A 282 13.65 -9.82 5.73
CA LEU A 282 14.86 -10.33 5.07
C LEU A 282 14.61 -11.76 4.59
N ILE A 283 14.71 -11.95 3.27
CA ILE A 283 14.64 -13.27 2.62
C ILE A 283 15.97 -13.60 1.94
N GLY A 284 16.23 -14.88 1.66
CA GLY A 284 17.44 -15.32 0.96
C GLY A 284 17.88 -16.72 1.39
N MET A 285 18.94 -17.20 0.77
CA MET A 285 19.47 -18.54 1.00
C MET A 285 19.83 -18.81 2.46
N PRO A 286 19.70 -20.06 2.94
CA PRO A 286 20.31 -20.45 4.21
C PRO A 286 21.81 -20.11 4.21
N GLY A 287 22.31 -19.49 5.29
CA GLY A 287 23.71 -19.08 5.39
C GLY A 287 24.08 -17.75 4.74
N CYS A 288 23.15 -17.05 4.07
CA CYS A 288 23.45 -15.75 3.44
C CYS A 288 23.60 -14.57 4.46
N GLY A 289 23.44 -14.82 5.76
CA GLY A 289 23.70 -13.83 6.81
C GLY A 289 22.46 -13.03 7.27
N LYS A 290 21.23 -13.42 6.93
CA LYS A 290 19.98 -12.71 7.29
C LYS A 290 19.84 -12.39 8.77
N SER A 291 20.02 -13.38 9.65
CA SER A 291 19.83 -13.19 11.10
C SER A 291 20.87 -12.23 11.67
N PHE A 292 22.13 -12.38 11.28
CA PHE A 292 23.21 -11.50 11.74
C PHE A 292 23.05 -10.06 11.24
N LEU A 293 22.75 -9.90 9.94
CA LEU A 293 22.48 -8.60 9.33
C LEU A 293 21.21 -7.97 9.93
N GLY A 294 20.15 -8.77 10.09
CA GLY A 294 18.88 -8.32 10.66
C GLY A 294 18.99 -7.81 12.08
N GLU A 295 19.76 -8.50 12.94
CA GLU A 295 19.99 -8.07 14.31
C GLU A 295 20.76 -6.75 14.38
N LYS A 296 21.84 -6.60 13.60
CA LYS A 296 22.59 -5.34 13.50
C LYS A 296 21.75 -4.19 12.93
N LEU A 297 20.96 -4.47 11.88
CA LEU A 297 20.06 -3.49 11.26
C LEU A 297 19.00 -3.02 12.27
N ALA A 298 18.37 -3.94 12.98
CA ALA A 298 17.36 -3.63 13.99
C ALA A 298 17.92 -2.73 15.09
N ARG A 299 19.12 -3.01 15.60
CA ARG A 299 19.81 -2.15 16.58
C ARG A 299 20.05 -0.74 16.02
N LYS A 300 20.53 -0.63 14.76
CA LYS A 300 20.82 0.67 14.13
C LYS A 300 19.56 1.48 13.89
N LEU A 301 18.43 0.83 13.56
CA LEU A 301 17.13 1.47 13.33
C LEU A 301 16.27 1.61 14.60
N GLN A 302 16.72 1.12 15.74
CA GLN A 302 15.95 1.06 17.00
C GLN A 302 14.61 0.32 16.84
N MET A 303 14.65 -0.80 16.12
CA MET A 303 13.52 -1.70 15.86
C MET A 303 13.68 -3.00 16.66
N GLU A 304 12.56 -3.70 16.93
CA GLU A 304 12.60 -5.07 17.45
C GLU A 304 13.12 -6.03 16.37
N PHE A 305 13.94 -7.00 16.75
CA PHE A 305 14.40 -8.06 15.85
C PHE A 305 13.66 -9.36 16.12
N VAL A 306 13.15 -10.00 15.09
CA VAL A 306 12.50 -11.31 15.14
C VAL A 306 13.16 -12.27 14.15
N ASP A 307 13.76 -13.33 14.67
CA ASP A 307 14.19 -14.48 13.87
C ASP A 307 13.06 -15.50 13.83
N CYS A 308 12.54 -15.79 12.61
CA CYS A 308 11.41 -16.69 12.45
C CYS A 308 11.69 -18.09 12.94
N ASP A 309 12.88 -18.63 12.68
CA ASP A 309 13.23 -20.00 13.10
C ASP A 309 13.21 -20.10 14.63
N LYS A 310 13.84 -19.15 15.34
CA LYS A 310 13.80 -19.09 16.80
C LYS A 310 12.39 -18.86 17.36
N TYR A 311 11.58 -18.05 16.65
CA TYR A 311 10.20 -17.82 17.06
C TYR A 311 9.36 -19.10 16.99
N LEU A 312 9.54 -19.91 15.93
CA LEU A 312 8.86 -21.19 15.77
C LEU A 312 9.32 -22.21 16.82
N GLU A 313 10.62 -22.30 17.10
CA GLU A 313 11.16 -23.16 18.14
C GLU A 313 10.56 -22.83 19.52
N ASN A 314 10.46 -21.55 19.85
CA ASN A 314 9.83 -21.12 21.11
C ASN A 314 8.30 -21.37 21.13
N MET A 315 7.63 -21.30 20.00
CA MET A 315 6.18 -21.50 19.88
C MET A 315 5.79 -22.97 20.04
N GLU A 316 6.61 -23.89 19.50
CA GLU A 316 6.32 -25.32 19.47
C GLU A 316 7.11 -26.10 20.52
N GLU A 317 8.02 -25.46 21.25
CA GLU A 317 8.96 -26.09 22.21
C GLU A 317 9.77 -27.23 21.59
N LYS A 318 10.10 -27.10 20.30
CA LYS A 318 10.87 -28.06 19.50
C LYS A 318 11.85 -27.33 18.61
N SER A 319 13.00 -27.95 18.36
CA SER A 319 13.95 -27.44 17.36
C SER A 319 13.37 -27.56 15.93
N ILE A 320 13.85 -26.70 15.02
CA ILE A 320 13.50 -26.78 13.60
C ILE A 320 13.78 -28.19 13.04
N SER A 321 14.84 -28.85 13.48
CA SER A 321 15.19 -30.22 13.07
C SER A 321 14.11 -31.21 13.48
N GLU A 322 13.67 -31.18 14.74
CA GLU A 322 12.58 -32.06 15.23
C GLU A 322 11.25 -31.79 14.51
N LEU A 323 10.96 -30.54 14.16
CA LEU A 323 9.77 -30.21 13.37
C LEU A 323 9.83 -30.82 11.96
N PHE A 324 11.01 -30.85 11.33
CA PHE A 324 11.22 -31.48 10.02
C PHE A 324 11.19 -33.03 10.10
N GLU A 325 11.60 -33.63 11.21
CA GLU A 325 11.50 -35.10 11.44
C GLU A 325 10.03 -35.57 11.48
N ILE A 326 9.11 -34.72 11.99
CA ILE A 326 7.67 -35.00 11.94
C ILE A 326 7.15 -34.99 10.49
N GLY A 327 7.72 -34.12 9.64
CA GLY A 327 7.42 -34.01 8.21
C GLY A 327 7.45 -32.57 7.69
N GLU A 328 7.86 -32.40 6.42
CA GLU A 328 7.92 -31.06 5.80
C GLU A 328 6.54 -30.38 5.79
N GLU A 329 5.45 -31.12 5.52
CA GLU A 329 4.10 -30.57 5.52
C GLU A 329 3.68 -30.03 6.91
N TYR A 330 4.04 -30.75 7.97
CA TYR A 330 3.80 -30.29 9.34
C TYR A 330 4.57 -29.01 9.63
N PHE A 331 5.87 -28.99 9.30
CA PHE A 331 6.69 -27.81 9.45
C PHE A 331 6.10 -26.59 8.72
N ARG A 332 5.63 -26.76 7.47
CA ARG A 332 5.00 -25.66 6.71
C ARG A 332 3.72 -25.13 7.36
N LYS A 333 2.92 -25.99 7.98
CA LYS A 333 1.74 -25.55 8.77
C LYS A 333 2.15 -24.73 9.99
N VAL A 334 3.19 -25.15 10.70
CA VAL A 334 3.74 -24.43 11.84
C VAL A 334 4.35 -23.09 11.39
N GLU A 335 5.14 -23.09 10.32
CA GLU A 335 5.73 -21.88 9.72
C GLU A 335 4.64 -20.86 9.35
N ASN A 336 3.56 -21.29 8.71
CA ASN A 336 2.45 -20.40 8.34
C ASN A 336 1.79 -19.76 9.57
N LYS A 337 1.48 -20.55 10.63
CA LYS A 337 0.93 -20.03 11.89
C LYS A 337 1.87 -19.02 12.57
N GLY A 338 3.16 -19.28 12.56
CA GLY A 338 4.16 -18.37 13.12
C GLY A 338 4.25 -17.07 12.34
N ILE A 339 4.31 -17.16 11.01
CA ILE A 339 4.32 -15.99 10.12
C ILE A 339 3.03 -15.16 10.27
N GLU A 340 1.87 -15.79 10.42
CA GLU A 340 0.61 -15.08 10.70
C GLU A 340 0.72 -14.22 11.96
N LYS A 341 1.24 -14.78 13.05
CA LYS A 341 1.44 -14.04 14.32
C LYS A 341 2.50 -12.94 14.19
N ILE A 342 3.63 -13.23 13.54
CA ILE A 342 4.73 -12.27 13.35
C ILE A 342 4.27 -11.11 12.46
N SER A 343 3.48 -11.37 11.42
CA SER A 343 2.98 -10.36 10.48
C SER A 343 2.02 -9.33 11.11
N LEU A 344 1.46 -9.63 12.29
CA LEU A 344 0.64 -8.69 13.07
C LEU A 344 1.48 -7.68 13.87
N LYS A 345 2.77 -7.96 14.09
CA LYS A 345 3.69 -7.02 14.74
C LYS A 345 4.04 -5.86 13.80
N GLU A 346 4.37 -4.73 14.37
CA GLU A 346 4.76 -3.52 13.63
C GLU A 346 6.14 -3.02 14.07
N ASN A 347 6.85 -2.37 13.16
CA ASN A 347 8.15 -1.76 13.39
C ASN A 347 9.21 -2.79 13.85
N ILE A 348 9.27 -3.92 13.15
CA ILE A 348 10.23 -5.00 13.43
C ILE A 348 11.06 -5.34 12.20
N VAL A 349 12.27 -5.85 12.43
CA VAL A 349 13.09 -6.50 11.40
C VAL A 349 12.90 -8.01 11.54
N ILE A 350 12.45 -8.65 10.46
CA ILE A 350 12.13 -10.07 10.41
C ILE A 350 13.20 -10.80 9.59
N SER A 351 13.91 -11.74 10.20
CA SER A 351 14.76 -12.70 9.48
C SER A 351 13.96 -13.99 9.24
N THR A 352 13.77 -14.39 7.99
CA THR A 352 12.96 -15.56 7.64
C THR A 352 13.80 -16.81 7.46
N GLY A 353 13.18 -17.99 7.62
CA GLY A 353 13.74 -19.23 7.12
C GLY A 353 13.95 -19.22 5.61
N GLY A 354 14.99 -19.90 5.09
CA GLY A 354 15.32 -19.88 3.67
C GLY A 354 14.25 -20.54 2.77
N GLY A 355 13.28 -21.24 3.34
CA GLY A 355 12.19 -21.89 2.59
C GLY A 355 10.86 -21.16 2.63
N VAL A 356 10.76 -20.01 3.31
CA VAL A 356 9.51 -19.26 3.49
C VAL A 356 8.84 -18.88 2.17
N ILE A 357 9.64 -18.63 1.13
CA ILE A 357 9.20 -18.27 -0.24
C ILE A 357 8.47 -19.43 -0.98
N LYS A 358 8.55 -20.67 -0.48
CA LYS A 358 7.84 -21.82 -1.05
C LYS A 358 6.33 -21.80 -0.73
N THR A 359 5.92 -21.01 0.27
CA THR A 359 4.53 -20.86 0.69
C THR A 359 4.04 -19.46 0.30
N PRO A 360 3.28 -19.30 -0.80
CA PRO A 360 2.80 -18.00 -1.27
C PRO A 360 2.00 -17.22 -0.22
N GLU A 361 1.25 -17.92 0.64
CA GLU A 361 0.47 -17.34 1.74
C GLU A 361 1.37 -16.63 2.76
N ASN A 362 2.52 -17.22 3.10
CA ASN A 362 3.51 -16.61 3.98
C ASN A 362 4.01 -15.28 3.40
N MET A 363 4.34 -15.28 2.11
CA MET A 363 4.82 -14.07 1.43
C MET A 363 3.74 -12.99 1.34
N LYS A 364 2.48 -13.36 1.15
CA LYS A 364 1.35 -12.41 1.21
C LYS A 364 1.23 -11.76 2.59
N LEU A 365 1.31 -12.55 3.66
CA LEU A 365 1.25 -12.05 5.03
C LEU A 365 2.41 -11.10 5.35
N LEU A 366 3.63 -11.47 5.00
CA LEU A 366 4.84 -10.66 5.22
C LEU A 366 4.81 -9.35 4.43
N LYS A 367 4.35 -9.37 3.18
CA LYS A 367 4.21 -8.18 2.33
C LYS A 367 3.10 -7.23 2.77
N LYS A 368 2.16 -7.68 3.61
CA LYS A 368 1.05 -6.84 4.07
C LYS A 368 1.52 -5.58 4.80
N ASN A 369 2.52 -5.72 5.67
CA ASN A 369 3.06 -4.64 6.52
C ASN A 369 4.59 -4.52 6.41
N GLY A 370 5.24 -5.23 5.47
CA GLY A 370 6.69 -5.32 5.38
C GLY A 370 7.23 -5.07 3.98
N ILE A 371 8.38 -4.42 3.93
CA ILE A 371 9.23 -4.35 2.74
C ILE A 371 10.09 -5.60 2.71
N VAL A 372 9.99 -6.37 1.64
CA VAL A 372 10.74 -7.63 1.48
C VAL A 372 12.06 -7.35 0.78
N ILE A 373 13.16 -7.64 1.44
CA ILE A 373 14.52 -7.43 0.95
C ILE A 373 15.20 -8.79 0.76
N PHE A 374 15.61 -9.07 -0.46
CA PHE A 374 16.41 -10.25 -0.77
C PHE A 374 17.88 -9.97 -0.49
N ILE A 375 18.46 -10.70 0.47
CA ILE A 375 19.89 -10.68 0.75
C ILE A 375 20.58 -11.68 -0.18
N ASN A 376 21.14 -11.15 -1.27
CA ASN A 376 21.84 -11.93 -2.28
C ASN A 376 23.33 -12.01 -1.93
N ARG A 377 23.76 -13.17 -1.44
CA ARG A 377 25.17 -13.47 -1.18
C ARG A 377 25.69 -14.46 -2.21
N PRO A 378 26.89 -14.28 -2.78
CA PRO A 378 27.49 -15.23 -3.69
C PRO A 378 27.53 -16.64 -3.07
N LEU A 379 27.14 -17.65 -3.86
CA LEU A 379 26.99 -19.02 -3.37
C LEU A 379 28.33 -19.60 -2.88
N GLU A 380 29.43 -19.22 -3.53
CA GLU A 380 30.79 -19.63 -3.14
C GLU A 380 31.11 -19.15 -1.73
N LYS A 381 30.78 -17.89 -1.39
CA LYS A 381 30.98 -17.35 -0.03
C LYS A 381 30.06 -17.99 1.00
N ILE A 382 28.86 -18.40 0.59
CA ILE A 382 27.96 -19.16 1.49
C ILE A 382 28.58 -20.53 1.81
N ILE A 383 29.15 -21.20 0.78
CA ILE A 383 29.79 -22.51 0.93
C ILE A 383 31.04 -22.46 1.82
N GLU A 384 31.83 -21.39 1.71
CA GLU A 384 33.03 -21.18 2.53
C GLU A 384 32.71 -20.97 4.01
N ASP A 385 31.62 -20.27 4.33
CA ASP A 385 31.25 -19.89 5.70
C ASP A 385 30.32 -20.90 6.42
N ILE A 386 29.78 -21.90 5.71
CA ILE A 386 28.88 -22.88 6.32
C ILE A 386 29.66 -23.93 7.09
N ASP A 387 29.54 -23.87 8.41
CA ASP A 387 29.86 -25.03 9.26
C ASP A 387 28.74 -26.07 9.14
N THR A 388 29.07 -27.18 8.47
CA THR A 388 28.14 -28.27 8.11
C THR A 388 27.50 -28.98 9.31
N ASN A 389 28.04 -28.77 10.50
CA ASN A 389 27.62 -29.45 11.73
C ASN A 389 26.30 -28.91 12.32
N PHE A 390 25.87 -27.71 11.94
CA PHE A 390 24.70 -27.05 12.56
C PHE A 390 23.44 -26.98 11.71
N ARG A 391 23.42 -27.52 10.46
CA ARG A 391 22.25 -27.43 9.58
C ARG A 391 21.95 -28.72 8.83
N PRO A 392 20.91 -29.48 9.26
CA PRO A 392 20.59 -30.81 8.66
C PRO A 392 20.33 -30.78 7.15
N LEU A 393 19.78 -29.68 6.61
CA LEU A 393 19.52 -29.55 5.17
C LEU A 393 20.80 -29.39 4.33
N LEU A 394 21.95 -29.08 4.94
CA LEU A 394 23.21 -28.80 4.28
C LEU A 394 24.26 -29.92 4.47
N SER A 395 23.97 -30.91 5.33
CA SER A 395 24.81 -32.08 5.56
C SER A 395 25.04 -32.97 4.33
N ALA A 396 24.24 -32.81 3.28
CA ALA A 396 24.31 -33.59 2.03
C ALA A 396 25.23 -32.98 0.95
N GLY A 397 26.12 -32.02 1.30
CA GLY A 397 27.17 -31.53 0.41
C GLY A 397 26.84 -30.32 -0.46
N LYS A 398 27.87 -29.83 -1.19
CA LYS A 398 27.82 -28.61 -2.03
C LYS A 398 26.76 -28.68 -3.14
N GLU A 399 26.57 -29.86 -3.74
CA GLU A 399 25.57 -30.04 -4.81
C GLU A 399 24.14 -29.71 -4.39
N LYS A 400 23.76 -30.05 -3.16
CA LYS A 400 22.43 -29.74 -2.64
C LYS A 400 22.21 -28.23 -2.50
N LEU A 401 23.26 -27.49 -2.16
CA LEU A 401 23.21 -26.03 -2.10
C LEU A 401 23.04 -25.40 -3.48
N TYR A 402 23.74 -25.90 -4.50
CA TYR A 402 23.57 -25.46 -5.90
C TYR A 402 22.13 -25.73 -6.39
N ASN A 403 21.58 -26.90 -6.09
CA ASN A 403 20.21 -27.25 -6.48
C ASN A 403 19.18 -26.33 -5.78
N LEU A 404 19.32 -26.11 -4.46
CA LEU A 404 18.47 -25.19 -3.71
C LEU A 404 18.59 -23.73 -4.23
N TYR A 405 19.77 -23.30 -4.59
CA TYR A 405 19.98 -21.96 -5.14
C TYR A 405 19.25 -21.80 -6.48
N ASN A 406 19.42 -22.75 -7.40
CA ASN A 406 18.77 -22.74 -8.71
C ASN A 406 17.24 -22.80 -8.59
N GLU A 407 16.70 -23.63 -7.67
CA GLU A 407 15.26 -23.74 -7.40
C GLU A 407 14.67 -22.42 -6.86
N ARG A 408 15.42 -21.70 -6.00
CA ARG A 408 14.86 -20.63 -5.19
C ARG A 408 15.22 -19.21 -5.66
N LEU A 409 16.24 -19.05 -6.48
CA LEU A 409 16.72 -17.73 -6.88
C LEU A 409 15.64 -16.86 -7.51
N GLU A 410 14.89 -17.42 -8.47
CA GLU A 410 13.81 -16.70 -9.14
C GLU A 410 12.65 -16.38 -8.18
N LEU A 411 12.35 -17.27 -7.23
CA LEU A 411 11.34 -16.99 -6.20
C LEU A 411 11.76 -15.84 -5.29
N TYR A 412 13.03 -15.81 -4.84
CA TYR A 412 13.54 -14.68 -4.04
C TYR A 412 13.44 -13.38 -4.81
N ARG A 413 13.83 -13.34 -6.10
CA ARG A 413 13.74 -12.17 -6.96
C ARG A 413 12.29 -11.69 -7.14
N ASN A 414 11.38 -12.62 -7.39
CA ASN A 414 9.97 -12.31 -7.64
C ASN A 414 9.26 -11.77 -6.37
N TYR A 415 9.58 -12.31 -5.20
CA TYR A 415 8.96 -11.87 -3.96
C TYR A 415 9.62 -10.64 -3.34
N SER A 416 10.86 -10.30 -3.71
CA SER A 416 11.55 -9.14 -3.12
C SER A 416 11.10 -7.82 -3.72
N ASP A 417 11.04 -6.80 -2.87
CA ASP A 417 10.86 -5.40 -3.30
C ASP A 417 12.21 -4.79 -3.65
N TYR A 418 13.27 -5.21 -2.95
CA TYR A 418 14.65 -4.79 -3.18
C TYR A 418 15.60 -5.99 -3.09
N ILE A 419 16.72 -5.88 -3.79
CA ILE A 419 17.82 -6.86 -3.75
C ILE A 419 19.05 -6.15 -3.21
N ILE A 420 19.64 -6.70 -2.16
CA ILE A 420 20.90 -6.21 -1.57
C ILE A 420 21.99 -7.24 -1.80
N GLU A 421 23.05 -6.80 -2.43
CA GLU A 421 24.23 -7.63 -2.68
C GLU A 421 25.12 -7.67 -1.42
N ASN A 422 25.17 -8.82 -0.76
CA ASN A 422 26.01 -9.02 0.42
C ASN A 422 27.36 -9.64 0.01
N LYS A 423 28.16 -8.86 -0.75
CA LYS A 423 29.46 -9.33 -1.34
C LYS A 423 30.67 -8.94 -0.50
N ASN A 424 30.65 -7.75 0.11
CA ASN A 424 31.83 -7.16 0.74
C ASN A 424 31.73 -7.18 2.28
N SER A 425 30.93 -6.28 2.84
CA SER A 425 30.76 -6.19 4.29
C SER A 425 29.29 -6.10 4.69
N VAL A 426 29.01 -6.56 5.91
CA VAL A 426 27.65 -6.46 6.49
C VAL A 426 27.26 -4.99 6.69
N ASP A 427 28.20 -4.12 7.02
CA ASP A 427 27.92 -2.70 7.25
C ASP A 427 27.56 -1.97 5.95
N GLU A 428 28.15 -2.36 4.81
CA GLU A 428 27.76 -1.86 3.49
C GLU A 428 26.33 -2.28 3.16
N ALA A 429 25.99 -3.57 3.32
CA ALA A 429 24.64 -4.05 3.10
C ALA A 429 23.61 -3.37 4.01
N ILE A 430 23.94 -3.07 5.25
CA ILE A 430 23.09 -2.32 6.19
C ILE A 430 22.89 -0.89 5.69
N ASN A 431 23.94 -0.20 5.24
CA ASN A 431 23.84 1.16 4.73
C ASN A 431 22.98 1.22 3.46
N ASP A 432 23.10 0.23 2.57
CA ASP A 432 22.25 0.12 1.39
C ASP A 432 20.77 -0.03 1.76
N ILE A 433 20.46 -0.87 2.76
CA ILE A 433 19.09 -1.01 3.25
C ILE A 433 18.58 0.32 3.83
N ILE A 434 19.38 1.02 4.63
CA ILE A 434 19.01 2.30 5.24
C ILE A 434 18.74 3.35 4.16
N ASN A 435 19.58 3.44 3.13
CA ASN A 435 19.41 4.35 2.01
C ASN A 435 18.11 4.08 1.25
N ILE A 436 17.78 2.79 1.01
CA ILE A 436 16.51 2.38 0.37
C ILE A 436 15.31 2.80 1.22
N MET A 437 15.43 2.72 2.56
CA MET A 437 14.36 3.09 3.47
C MET A 437 14.19 4.62 3.63
N GLY A 438 15.09 5.42 3.06
CA GLY A 438 15.07 6.88 3.19
C GLY A 438 15.31 7.38 4.63
N LYS A 439 16.03 6.58 5.43
CA LYS A 439 16.33 6.87 6.85
C LYS A 439 17.76 7.29 7.06
#